data_03a75240eef0df0c2a3df17af4bbebe1
#
_entry.id   03a75240eef0df0c2a3df17af4bbebe1
#
_cell.length_a   1.000
_cell.length_b   1.000
_cell.length_c   1.000
_cell.angle_alpha   90.00
_cell.angle_beta   90.00
_cell.angle_gamma   90.00
#
_symmetry.space_group_name_H-M   'P 1'
#
loop_
_entity.id
_entity.type
_entity.pdbx_description
1 polymer ?
#
loop_
_entity_poly.entity_id
_entity_poly.type
_entity_poly.pdbx_seq_one_letter_code
_entity_poly.pdbx_strand_id
1 'polypeptide(L)'
;MTETPPLVVDIDGTLTDESRAVDPRVFPVLADWPEEVVIATGKAMPYPIALSEFVGIDYTVIAENGGVVFVETTGALQLQGDHEACLAVADAYRELGHDLGFGEVDLANRWRETEIVVSLDRPVEPLRRLAEEAGLVVLDTGFAYHVTDPDVDKGTGLGAVCAELDREPAEFLAVGDSENDAQLFDVAGEAVAVANADETAKSRADRVTGASYADGFLEAIEPYR
;
A
#
# COMPACT_ATOMS: atom_id res chain seq x y z
N MET A 1 -6.98 -26.75 14.31
CA MET A 1 -6.88 -25.89 13.12
C MET A 1 -6.88 -24.48 13.68
N THR A 2 -5.90 -23.69 13.37
CA THR A 2 -5.91 -22.24 13.66
C THR A 2 -7.10 -21.66 12.91
N GLU A 3 -7.85 -20.78 13.54
CA GLU A 3 -8.91 -20.04 12.88
C GLU A 3 -8.28 -19.16 11.80
N THR A 4 -8.84 -19.10 10.60
CA THR A 4 -8.28 -18.30 9.51
C THR A 4 -8.54 -16.83 9.82
N PRO A 5 -7.50 -15.98 9.92
CA PRO A 5 -7.69 -14.55 10.19
C PRO A 5 -8.15 -13.80 8.93
N PRO A 6 -8.75 -12.61 9.05
CA PRO A 6 -8.86 -11.69 7.93
C PRO A 6 -7.45 -11.30 7.46
N LEU A 7 -7.32 -11.02 6.16
CA LEU A 7 -6.05 -10.79 5.48
C LEU A 7 -5.93 -9.34 5.02
N VAL A 8 -4.79 -8.72 5.26
CA VAL A 8 -4.39 -7.49 4.59
C VAL A 8 -3.07 -7.73 3.85
N VAL A 9 -3.05 -7.45 2.55
CA VAL A 9 -1.92 -7.82 1.70
C VAL A 9 -1.53 -6.71 0.74
N ASP A 10 -0.20 -6.47 0.64
CA ASP A 10 0.37 -5.58 -0.36
C ASP A 10 0.39 -6.23 -1.76
N ILE A 11 0.48 -5.41 -2.80
CA ILE A 11 0.52 -5.86 -4.20
C ILE A 11 1.95 -6.04 -4.71
N ASP A 12 2.71 -4.92 -4.79
CA ASP A 12 4.01 -4.90 -5.47
C ASP A 12 5.09 -5.55 -4.61
N GLY A 13 5.77 -6.56 -5.17
CA GLY A 13 6.77 -7.29 -4.40
C GLY A 13 6.20 -8.39 -3.49
N THR A 14 4.88 -8.44 -3.30
CA THR A 14 4.18 -9.41 -2.45
C THR A 14 3.29 -10.35 -3.28
N LEU A 15 2.29 -9.84 -4.00
CA LEU A 15 1.41 -10.63 -4.89
C LEU A 15 1.95 -10.73 -6.33
N THR A 16 3.00 -9.99 -6.63
CA THR A 16 3.63 -9.96 -7.95
C THR A 16 4.86 -10.86 -8.02
N ASP A 17 5.36 -11.05 -9.23
CA ASP A 17 6.71 -11.57 -9.49
C ASP A 17 7.75 -10.43 -9.55
N GLU A 18 9.00 -10.78 -9.82
CA GLU A 18 10.12 -9.84 -9.98
C GLU A 18 9.88 -8.82 -11.12
N SER A 19 9.05 -9.15 -12.11
CA SER A 19 8.70 -8.26 -13.22
C SER A 19 7.52 -7.32 -12.90
N ARG A 20 6.97 -7.40 -11.68
CA ARG A 20 5.75 -6.71 -11.21
C ARG A 20 4.46 -7.17 -11.88
N ALA A 21 4.46 -8.35 -12.49
CA ALA A 21 3.23 -8.98 -12.94
C ALA A 21 2.59 -9.73 -11.77
N VAL A 22 1.28 -9.57 -11.59
CA VAL A 22 0.55 -10.34 -10.56
C VAL A 22 0.62 -11.83 -10.91
N ASP A 23 1.06 -12.65 -9.98
CA ASP A 23 1.14 -14.10 -10.18
C ASP A 23 -0.27 -14.69 -10.18
N PRO A 24 -0.70 -15.36 -11.27
CA PRO A 24 -2.07 -15.89 -11.36
C PRO A 24 -2.41 -16.94 -10.28
N ARG A 25 -1.43 -17.52 -9.60
CA ARG A 25 -1.66 -18.48 -8.50
C ARG A 25 -2.28 -17.84 -7.26
N VAL A 26 -2.12 -16.50 -7.09
CA VAL A 26 -2.71 -15.79 -5.94
C VAL A 26 -4.22 -15.62 -6.09
N PHE A 27 -4.76 -15.60 -7.32
CA PHE A 27 -6.19 -15.35 -7.59
C PHE A 27 -7.12 -16.34 -6.90
N PRO A 28 -7.00 -17.67 -7.13
CA PRO A 28 -7.87 -18.62 -6.45
C PRO A 28 -7.67 -18.62 -4.94
N VAL A 29 -6.49 -18.27 -4.47
CA VAL A 29 -6.19 -18.23 -3.04
C VAL A 29 -6.91 -17.08 -2.35
N LEU A 30 -6.87 -15.88 -2.95
CA LEU A 30 -7.59 -14.72 -2.44
C LEU A 30 -9.12 -14.89 -2.58
N ALA A 31 -9.58 -15.43 -3.72
CA ALA A 31 -11.01 -15.68 -3.97
C ALA A 31 -11.63 -16.72 -3.01
N ASP A 32 -10.85 -17.72 -2.59
CA ASP A 32 -11.29 -18.78 -1.68
C ASP A 32 -10.99 -18.47 -0.21
N TRP A 33 -10.41 -17.28 0.10
CA TRP A 33 -10.11 -16.89 1.48
C TRP A 33 -11.41 -16.74 2.27
N PRO A 34 -11.59 -17.42 3.42
CA PRO A 34 -12.89 -17.49 4.09
C PRO A 34 -13.28 -16.25 4.89
N GLU A 35 -12.34 -15.34 5.12
CA GLU A 35 -12.52 -14.10 5.87
C GLU A 35 -12.27 -12.89 4.96
N GLU A 36 -12.41 -11.67 5.51
CA GLU A 36 -12.17 -10.42 4.79
C GLU A 36 -10.76 -10.36 4.18
N VAL A 37 -10.68 -9.89 2.94
CA VAL A 37 -9.40 -9.61 2.25
C VAL A 37 -9.31 -8.12 1.95
N VAL A 38 -8.31 -7.47 2.51
CA VAL A 38 -7.98 -6.07 2.28
C VAL A 38 -6.75 -5.98 1.37
N ILE A 39 -6.89 -5.31 0.23
CA ILE A 39 -5.74 -5.01 -0.64
C ILE A 39 -5.16 -3.66 -0.24
N ALA A 40 -3.91 -3.64 0.26
CA ALA A 40 -3.24 -2.42 0.72
C ALA A 40 -2.03 -2.08 -0.17
N THR A 41 -2.00 -0.89 -0.77
CA THR A 41 -0.97 -0.53 -1.76
C THR A 41 -0.62 0.96 -1.78
N GLY A 42 0.60 1.30 -2.21
CA GLY A 42 0.98 2.67 -2.57
C GLY A 42 0.48 3.14 -3.94
N LYS A 43 -0.21 2.26 -4.70
CA LYS A 43 -0.84 2.65 -5.97
C LYS A 43 -2.12 3.45 -5.75
N ALA A 44 -2.50 4.24 -6.78
CA ALA A 44 -3.80 4.92 -6.81
C ALA A 44 -4.98 3.90 -6.82
N MET A 45 -6.12 4.31 -6.30
CA MET A 45 -7.32 3.48 -6.08
C MET A 45 -7.76 2.59 -7.25
N PRO A 46 -7.68 2.99 -8.54
CA PRO A 46 -8.10 2.12 -9.65
C PRO A 46 -7.36 0.77 -9.72
N TYR A 47 -6.11 0.69 -9.20
CA TYR A 47 -5.33 -0.54 -9.24
C TYR A 47 -5.84 -1.62 -8.28
N PRO A 48 -5.99 -1.36 -6.96
CA PRO A 48 -6.52 -2.37 -6.06
C PRO A 48 -7.98 -2.72 -6.37
N ILE A 49 -8.81 -1.78 -6.81
CA ILE A 49 -10.19 -2.06 -7.25
C ILE A 49 -10.19 -3.02 -8.44
N ALA A 50 -9.39 -2.77 -9.48
CA ALA A 50 -9.31 -3.66 -10.63
C ALA A 50 -8.78 -5.05 -10.24
N LEU A 51 -7.81 -5.14 -9.32
CA LEU A 51 -7.32 -6.41 -8.82
C LEU A 51 -8.41 -7.17 -8.09
N SER A 52 -9.13 -6.54 -7.17
CA SER A 52 -10.25 -7.15 -6.43
C SER A 52 -11.34 -7.66 -7.39
N GLU A 53 -11.70 -6.86 -8.42
CA GLU A 53 -12.67 -7.25 -9.44
C GLU A 53 -12.21 -8.49 -10.23
N PHE A 54 -10.94 -8.54 -10.66
CA PHE A 54 -10.40 -9.68 -11.41
C PHE A 54 -10.21 -10.93 -10.56
N VAL A 55 -9.96 -10.77 -9.27
CA VAL A 55 -9.93 -11.87 -8.29
C VAL A 55 -11.34 -12.35 -7.97
N GLY A 56 -12.33 -11.46 -7.94
CA GLY A 56 -13.72 -11.75 -7.57
C GLY A 56 -13.98 -11.67 -6.07
N ILE A 57 -13.31 -10.74 -5.39
CA ILE A 57 -13.50 -10.42 -3.96
C ILE A 57 -14.14 -9.04 -3.80
N ASP A 58 -14.70 -8.75 -2.63
CA ASP A 58 -15.23 -7.43 -2.30
C ASP A 58 -14.14 -6.35 -2.36
N TYR A 59 -14.53 -5.12 -2.67
CA TYR A 59 -13.60 -3.99 -2.80
C TYR A 59 -13.33 -3.39 -1.42
N THR A 60 -12.58 -4.09 -0.59
CA THR A 60 -12.02 -3.53 0.65
C THR A 60 -10.56 -3.19 0.38
N VAL A 61 -10.28 -1.90 0.19
CA VAL A 61 -8.98 -1.45 -0.30
C VAL A 61 -8.41 -0.28 0.49
N ILE A 62 -7.09 -0.30 0.64
CA ILE A 62 -6.26 0.78 1.15
C ILE A 62 -5.32 1.17 0.02
N ALA A 63 -5.52 2.35 -0.57
CA ALA A 63 -4.69 2.88 -1.65
C ALA A 63 -3.89 4.09 -1.18
N GLU A 64 -2.91 4.50 -2.00
CA GLU A 64 -2.09 5.69 -1.73
C GLU A 64 -1.47 5.67 -0.33
N ASN A 65 -0.90 4.50 0.05
CA ASN A 65 -0.25 4.29 1.36
C ASN A 65 -1.16 4.57 2.58
N GLY A 66 -2.47 4.45 2.45
CA GLY A 66 -3.43 4.74 3.53
C GLY A 66 -4.29 5.97 3.26
N GLY A 67 -3.91 6.80 2.29
CA GLY A 67 -4.63 8.04 1.97
C GLY A 67 -6.05 7.81 1.46
N VAL A 68 -6.29 6.73 0.74
CA VAL A 68 -7.61 6.37 0.22
C VAL A 68 -8.03 5.02 0.80
N VAL A 69 -9.16 5.01 1.50
CA VAL A 69 -9.78 3.78 2.03
C VAL A 69 -11.18 3.64 1.44
N PHE A 70 -11.48 2.46 0.89
CA PHE A 70 -12.81 2.12 0.42
C PHE A 70 -13.24 0.76 0.95
N VAL A 71 -14.47 0.68 1.48
CA VAL A 71 -15.09 -0.55 2.00
C VAL A 71 -16.44 -0.74 1.30
N GLU A 72 -16.52 -1.70 0.38
CA GLU A 72 -17.69 -1.91 -0.45
C GLU A 72 -18.94 -2.26 0.36
N THR A 73 -18.81 -3.12 1.37
CA THR A 73 -19.93 -3.60 2.18
C THR A 73 -20.68 -2.49 2.93
N THR A 74 -19.98 -1.41 3.29
CA THR A 74 -20.57 -0.22 3.92
C THR A 74 -20.80 0.92 2.94
N GLY A 75 -20.12 0.88 1.77
CA GLY A 75 -20.07 1.95 0.79
C GLY A 75 -19.24 3.16 1.25
N ALA A 76 -18.42 2.99 2.29
CA ALA A 76 -17.60 4.06 2.85
C ALA A 76 -16.39 4.34 1.95
N LEU A 77 -16.22 5.59 1.55
CA LEU A 77 -15.01 6.13 0.91
C LEU A 77 -14.43 7.21 1.84
N GLN A 78 -13.20 7.00 2.31
CA GLN A 78 -12.50 7.95 3.16
C GLN A 78 -11.23 8.42 2.44
N LEU A 79 -11.00 9.74 2.43
CA LEU A 79 -9.78 10.38 1.93
C LEU A 79 -9.06 11.01 3.11
N GLN A 80 -7.78 10.66 3.29
CA GLN A 80 -6.94 11.11 4.40
C GLN A 80 -5.73 11.88 3.85
N GLY A 81 -5.29 12.93 4.56
CA GLY A 81 -4.19 13.77 4.16
C GLY A 81 -4.62 15.02 3.38
N ASP A 82 -3.64 15.86 3.06
CA ASP A 82 -3.83 17.16 2.41
C ASP A 82 -3.35 17.13 0.95
N HIS A 83 -4.21 16.68 0.03
CA HIS A 83 -3.90 16.63 -1.40
C HIS A 83 -3.62 18.02 -1.99
N GLU A 84 -4.28 19.07 -1.51
CA GLU A 84 -4.03 20.43 -2.01
C GLU A 84 -2.60 20.87 -1.68
N ALA A 85 -2.12 20.57 -0.47
CA ALA A 85 -0.73 20.81 -0.09
C ALA A 85 0.24 19.98 -0.94
N CYS A 86 -0.06 18.71 -1.24
CA CYS A 86 0.75 17.88 -2.13
C CYS A 86 0.84 18.47 -3.55
N LEU A 87 -0.29 18.95 -4.10
CA LEU A 87 -0.31 19.62 -5.41
C LEU A 87 0.49 20.93 -5.40
N ALA A 88 0.40 21.70 -4.32
CA ALA A 88 1.20 22.92 -4.18
C ALA A 88 2.71 22.65 -4.15
N VAL A 89 3.15 21.55 -3.49
CA VAL A 89 4.53 21.07 -3.54
C VAL A 89 4.95 20.70 -4.96
N ALA A 90 4.08 19.97 -5.70
CA ALA A 90 4.34 19.60 -7.08
C ALA A 90 4.51 20.85 -7.98
N ASP A 91 3.69 21.88 -7.79
CA ASP A 91 3.77 23.10 -8.57
C ASP A 91 5.04 23.92 -8.22
N ALA A 92 5.36 24.06 -6.94
CA ALA A 92 6.61 24.70 -6.51
C ALA A 92 7.85 23.93 -7.03
N TYR A 93 7.80 22.60 -7.09
CA TYR A 93 8.88 21.79 -7.66
C TYR A 93 9.05 22.05 -9.16
N ARG A 94 7.93 22.21 -9.90
CA ARG A 94 7.94 22.59 -11.33
C ARG A 94 8.49 24.00 -11.54
N GLU A 95 8.19 24.97 -10.65
CA GLU A 95 8.73 26.33 -10.69
C GLU A 95 10.25 26.37 -10.53
N LEU A 96 10.85 25.39 -9.84
CA LEU A 96 12.31 25.23 -9.76
C LEU A 96 12.92 24.64 -11.06
N GLY A 97 12.11 24.33 -12.08
CA GLY A 97 12.54 23.80 -13.36
C GLY A 97 12.60 22.28 -13.42
N HIS A 98 11.99 21.58 -12.47
CA HIS A 98 11.88 20.13 -12.45
C HIS A 98 10.49 19.68 -12.96
N ASP A 99 10.40 18.52 -13.58
CA ASP A 99 9.14 17.81 -13.83
C ASP A 99 9.01 16.60 -12.89
N LEU A 100 7.82 15.99 -12.83
CA LEU A 100 7.57 14.84 -11.94
C LEU A 100 8.12 13.51 -12.50
N GLY A 101 8.60 13.48 -13.73
CA GLY A 101 9.29 12.33 -14.33
C GLY A 101 8.41 11.31 -15.03
N PHE A 102 7.11 11.51 -15.14
CA PHE A 102 6.17 10.55 -15.74
C PHE A 102 5.64 10.98 -17.13
N GLY A 103 6.27 11.98 -17.75
CA GLY A 103 5.92 12.47 -19.10
C GLY A 103 4.65 13.34 -19.12
N GLU A 104 4.20 13.67 -20.34
CA GLU A 104 3.09 14.61 -20.55
C GLU A 104 1.74 14.06 -20.06
N VAL A 105 1.51 12.75 -20.12
CA VAL A 105 0.25 12.09 -19.73
C VAL A 105 0.36 11.54 -18.31
N ASP A 106 1.20 11.92 -17.50
CA ASP A 106 1.42 11.53 -16.12
C ASP A 106 0.34 10.58 -15.52
N LEU A 107 0.37 9.31 -15.92
CA LEU A 107 -0.58 8.30 -15.43
C LEU A 107 -0.32 7.92 -13.96
N ALA A 108 0.86 8.22 -13.45
CA ALA A 108 1.21 7.91 -12.06
C ALA A 108 0.45 8.83 -11.07
N ASN A 109 0.22 10.09 -11.45
CA ASN A 109 -0.49 11.06 -10.62
C ASN A 109 -1.97 11.26 -11.00
N ARG A 110 -2.39 10.80 -12.20
CA ARG A 110 -3.69 11.15 -12.77
C ARG A 110 -4.90 10.80 -11.89
N TRP A 111 -4.82 9.73 -11.14
CA TRP A 111 -5.93 9.21 -10.31
C TRP A 111 -5.60 9.20 -8.83
N ARG A 112 -4.62 9.99 -8.40
CA ARG A 112 -4.34 10.17 -6.98
C ARG A 112 -5.25 11.25 -6.39
N GLU A 113 -5.70 10.98 -5.18
CA GLU A 113 -6.68 11.78 -4.45
C GLU A 113 -6.10 12.39 -3.16
N THR A 114 -4.92 11.93 -2.70
CA THR A 114 -4.39 12.30 -1.38
C THR A 114 -2.89 12.58 -1.36
N GLU A 115 -2.14 12.10 -2.32
CA GLU A 115 -0.69 12.28 -2.43
C GLU A 115 -0.28 12.60 -3.87
N ILE A 116 0.98 12.97 -4.08
CA ILE A 116 1.60 13.01 -5.41
C ILE A 116 2.87 12.15 -5.43
N VAL A 117 3.25 11.67 -6.63
CA VAL A 117 4.49 10.94 -6.80
C VAL A 117 5.44 11.64 -7.77
N VAL A 118 6.74 11.48 -7.50
CA VAL A 118 7.84 11.97 -8.33
C VAL A 118 8.77 10.81 -8.65
N SER A 119 9.19 10.68 -9.90
CA SER A 119 10.08 9.59 -10.33
C SER A 119 11.43 9.65 -9.60
N LEU A 120 11.99 8.46 -9.29
CA LEU A 120 13.26 8.33 -8.56
C LEU A 120 14.47 8.94 -9.30
N ASP A 121 14.36 9.16 -10.62
CA ASP A 121 15.41 9.80 -11.41
C ASP A 121 15.40 11.35 -11.31
N ARG A 122 14.51 11.91 -10.51
CA ARG A 122 14.41 13.35 -10.24
C ARG A 122 15.14 13.74 -8.96
N PRO A 123 15.63 15.01 -8.85
CA PRO A 123 16.31 15.49 -7.66
C PRO A 123 15.41 15.43 -6.41
N VAL A 124 15.77 14.63 -5.41
CA VAL A 124 14.94 14.47 -4.21
C VAL A 124 15.11 15.61 -3.20
N GLU A 125 16.29 16.23 -3.09
CA GLU A 125 16.55 17.25 -2.07
C GLU A 125 15.67 18.50 -2.19
N PRO A 126 15.44 19.08 -3.41
CA PRO A 126 14.47 20.16 -3.56
C PRO A 126 13.04 19.74 -3.18
N LEU A 127 12.65 18.50 -3.52
CA LEU A 127 11.34 17.96 -3.21
C LEU A 127 11.14 17.82 -1.69
N ARG A 128 12.13 17.24 -0.98
CA ARG A 128 12.08 17.06 0.48
C ARG A 128 11.94 18.40 1.20
N ARG A 129 12.71 19.40 0.79
CA ARG A 129 12.63 20.74 1.38
C ARG A 129 11.24 21.36 1.20
N LEU A 130 10.68 21.28 -0.02
CA LEU A 130 9.35 21.82 -0.30
C LEU A 130 8.25 21.08 0.48
N ALA A 131 8.35 19.76 0.58
CA ALA A 131 7.42 18.96 1.37
C ALA A 131 7.50 19.33 2.87
N GLU A 132 8.71 19.42 3.43
CA GLU A 132 8.93 19.83 4.83
C GLU A 132 8.38 21.23 5.13
N GLU A 133 8.60 22.20 4.22
CA GLU A 133 8.03 23.56 4.33
C GLU A 133 6.50 23.57 4.32
N ALA A 134 5.87 22.58 3.67
CA ALA A 134 4.43 22.37 3.61
C ALA A 134 3.88 21.46 4.75
N GLY A 135 4.73 20.96 5.65
CA GLY A 135 4.33 20.01 6.70
C GLY A 135 4.11 18.58 6.20
N LEU A 136 4.58 18.25 5.00
CA LEU A 136 4.49 16.95 4.36
C LEU A 136 5.80 16.17 4.45
N VAL A 137 5.77 14.88 4.14
CA VAL A 137 6.93 14.01 4.08
C VAL A 137 7.14 13.45 2.68
N VAL A 138 8.38 13.00 2.40
CA VAL A 138 8.73 12.30 1.17
C VAL A 138 9.16 10.88 1.52
N LEU A 139 8.35 9.90 1.11
CA LEU A 139 8.64 8.48 1.25
C LEU A 139 9.27 7.95 -0.05
N ASP A 140 10.30 7.12 0.08
CA ASP A 140 10.89 6.38 -1.05
C ASP A 140 10.37 4.94 -0.99
N THR A 141 9.56 4.56 -1.96
CA THR A 141 8.97 3.21 -2.04
C THR A 141 9.72 2.29 -3.01
N GLY A 142 10.90 2.70 -3.49
CA GLY A 142 11.64 1.98 -4.54
C GLY A 142 11.00 2.06 -5.94
N PHE A 143 9.78 2.58 -6.02
CA PHE A 143 9.09 2.89 -7.29
C PHE A 143 9.12 4.38 -7.61
N ALA A 144 8.79 5.22 -6.63
CA ALA A 144 8.72 6.67 -6.73
C ALA A 144 8.95 7.31 -5.35
N TYR A 145 9.23 8.61 -5.35
CA TYR A 145 9.09 9.45 -4.17
C TYR A 145 7.63 9.84 -4.02
N HIS A 146 7.02 9.48 -2.90
CA HIS A 146 5.65 9.86 -2.53
C HIS A 146 5.69 11.08 -1.62
N VAL A 147 4.99 12.15 -1.98
CA VAL A 147 4.78 13.32 -1.12
C VAL A 147 3.41 13.18 -0.49
N THR A 148 3.37 12.99 0.81
CA THR A 148 2.16 12.63 1.55
C THR A 148 2.15 13.29 2.94
N ASP A 149 1.00 13.21 3.61
CA ASP A 149 0.82 13.63 4.99
C ASP A 149 1.58 12.67 5.93
N PRO A 150 2.33 13.19 6.94
CA PRO A 150 3.08 12.35 7.87
C PRO A 150 2.23 11.43 8.75
N ASP A 151 0.95 11.74 8.92
CA ASP A 151 0.02 10.96 9.75
C ASP A 151 -0.76 9.91 8.93
N VAL A 152 -0.45 9.78 7.62
CA VAL A 152 -1.09 8.82 6.70
C VAL A 152 -0.13 7.69 6.37
N ASP A 153 -0.52 6.47 6.68
CA ASP A 153 0.18 5.23 6.38
C ASP A 153 -0.79 4.05 6.25
N LYS A 154 -0.29 2.88 5.81
CA LYS A 154 -1.14 1.68 5.64
C LYS A 154 -1.75 1.18 6.96
N GLY A 155 -1.10 1.43 8.11
CA GLY A 155 -1.61 1.07 9.43
C GLY A 155 -2.81 1.93 9.83
N THR A 156 -2.73 3.25 9.63
CA THR A 156 -3.89 4.15 9.82
C THR A 156 -5.01 3.82 8.85
N GLY A 157 -4.68 3.44 7.59
CA GLY A 157 -5.64 2.93 6.62
C GLY A 157 -6.35 1.66 7.09
N LEU A 158 -5.63 0.69 7.67
CA LEU A 158 -6.24 -0.51 8.24
C LEU A 158 -7.15 -0.16 9.43
N GLY A 159 -6.74 0.78 10.28
CA GLY A 159 -7.59 1.29 11.36
C GLY A 159 -8.92 1.86 10.85
N ALA A 160 -8.89 2.59 9.72
CA ALA A 160 -10.10 3.11 9.09
C ALA A 160 -10.99 1.99 8.51
N VAL A 161 -10.42 0.97 7.85
CA VAL A 161 -11.16 -0.24 7.42
C VAL A 161 -11.81 -0.93 8.61
N CYS A 162 -11.05 -1.15 9.69
CA CYS A 162 -11.53 -1.84 10.89
C CYS A 162 -12.70 -1.10 11.54
N ALA A 163 -12.66 0.23 11.58
CA ALA A 163 -13.76 1.05 12.11
C ALA A 163 -15.07 0.87 11.31
N GLU A 164 -14.97 0.67 9.99
CA GLU A 164 -16.13 0.40 9.12
C GLU A 164 -16.68 -1.03 9.29
N LEU A 165 -15.79 -1.99 9.55
CA LEU A 165 -16.15 -3.42 9.64
C LEU A 165 -16.47 -3.89 11.08
N ASP A 166 -16.39 -3.01 12.10
CA ASP A 166 -16.49 -3.34 13.53
C ASP A 166 -15.49 -4.45 13.94
N ARG A 167 -14.23 -4.29 13.48
CA ARG A 167 -13.11 -5.20 13.77
C ARG A 167 -11.95 -4.43 14.40
N GLU A 168 -10.95 -5.17 14.88
CA GLU A 168 -9.70 -4.60 15.40
C GLU A 168 -8.54 -4.95 14.45
N PRO A 169 -7.57 -4.04 14.20
CA PRO A 169 -6.40 -4.33 13.37
C PRO A 169 -5.63 -5.58 13.83
N ALA A 170 -5.60 -5.85 15.13
CA ALA A 170 -4.95 -7.02 15.73
C ALA A 170 -5.62 -8.38 15.38
N GLU A 171 -6.73 -8.39 14.65
CA GLU A 171 -7.32 -9.62 14.13
C GLU A 171 -6.70 -10.05 12.79
N PHE A 172 -6.04 -9.12 12.08
CA PHE A 172 -5.58 -9.31 10.71
C PHE A 172 -4.20 -9.99 10.63
N LEU A 173 -4.04 -10.84 9.63
CA LEU A 173 -2.75 -11.24 9.09
C LEU A 173 -2.32 -10.22 8.05
N ALA A 174 -1.17 -9.57 8.26
CA ALA A 174 -0.59 -8.65 7.30
C ALA A 174 0.57 -9.32 6.54
N VAL A 175 0.59 -9.17 5.21
CA VAL A 175 1.70 -9.67 4.37
C VAL A 175 2.18 -8.54 3.46
N GLY A 176 3.50 -8.26 3.49
CA GLY A 176 4.09 -7.16 2.71
C GLY A 176 5.60 -7.33 2.51
N ASP A 177 6.24 -6.34 1.88
CA ASP A 177 7.65 -6.44 1.49
C ASP A 177 8.48 -5.16 1.67
N SER A 178 7.89 -4.02 1.98
CA SER A 178 8.62 -2.76 1.96
C SER A 178 8.35 -1.83 3.13
N GLU A 179 9.16 -0.79 3.26
CA GLU A 179 9.11 0.18 4.37
C GLU A 179 7.71 0.75 4.61
N ASN A 180 6.89 0.90 3.56
CA ASN A 180 5.52 1.40 3.68
C ASN A 180 4.54 0.39 4.30
N ASP A 181 4.97 -0.88 4.53
CA ASP A 181 4.21 -1.88 5.28
C ASP A 181 4.55 -1.88 6.78
N ALA A 182 5.59 -1.15 7.18
CA ALA A 182 6.08 -1.19 8.56
C ALA A 182 5.01 -0.80 9.60
N GLN A 183 4.26 0.28 9.35
CA GLN A 183 3.19 0.73 10.22
C GLN A 183 1.98 -0.22 10.20
N LEU A 184 1.72 -0.87 9.05
CA LEU A 184 0.73 -1.93 8.95
C LEU A 184 1.11 -3.13 9.83
N PHE A 185 2.37 -3.54 9.80
CA PHE A 185 2.90 -4.62 10.64
C PHE A 185 2.84 -4.31 12.13
N ASP A 186 3.05 -3.04 12.51
CA ASP A 186 2.99 -2.61 13.91
C ASP A 186 1.58 -2.76 14.53
N VAL A 187 0.51 -2.75 13.73
CA VAL A 187 -0.88 -2.79 14.22
C VAL A 187 -1.58 -4.12 13.97
N ALA A 188 -1.12 -4.92 13.01
CA ALA A 188 -1.69 -6.23 12.69
C ALA A 188 -1.48 -7.25 13.82
N GLY A 189 -2.31 -8.30 13.85
CA GLY A 189 -2.20 -9.39 14.83
C GLY A 189 -1.07 -10.36 14.53
N GLU A 190 -0.75 -10.55 13.25
CA GLU A 190 0.43 -11.25 12.77
C GLU A 190 0.95 -10.52 11.53
N ALA A 191 2.24 -10.25 11.52
CA ALA A 191 2.94 -9.58 10.42
C ALA A 191 3.96 -10.52 9.76
N VAL A 192 3.87 -10.66 8.43
CA VAL A 192 4.76 -11.53 7.66
C VAL A 192 5.42 -10.75 6.53
N ALA A 193 6.74 -10.64 6.58
CA ALA A 193 7.52 -10.11 5.47
C ALA A 193 7.92 -11.25 4.51
N VAL A 194 7.78 -11.02 3.20
CA VAL A 194 8.31 -11.96 2.21
C VAL A 194 9.83 -11.84 2.10
N ALA A 195 10.53 -12.88 1.60
CA ALA A 195 12.01 -12.93 1.64
C ALA A 195 12.70 -11.77 0.90
N ASN A 196 12.08 -11.23 -0.17
CA ASN A 196 12.57 -10.04 -0.88
C ASN A 196 12.31 -8.72 -0.15
N ALA A 197 11.63 -8.74 0.99
CA ALA A 197 11.33 -7.52 1.74
C ALA A 197 12.60 -6.74 2.11
N ASP A 198 12.46 -5.44 2.24
CA ASP A 198 13.55 -4.61 2.75
C ASP A 198 13.82 -4.84 4.26
N GLU A 199 14.90 -4.26 4.76
CA GLU A 199 15.29 -4.46 6.16
C GLU A 199 14.33 -3.81 7.15
N THR A 200 13.62 -2.73 6.75
CA THR A 200 12.63 -2.05 7.59
C THR A 200 11.43 -2.96 7.80
N ALA A 201 10.83 -3.48 6.73
CA ALA A 201 9.71 -4.42 6.80
C ALA A 201 10.09 -5.70 7.56
N LYS A 202 11.25 -6.31 7.25
CA LYS A 202 11.73 -7.50 7.98
C LYS A 202 11.89 -7.28 9.47
N SER A 203 12.34 -6.09 9.87
CA SER A 203 12.57 -5.77 11.29
C SER A 203 11.27 -5.59 12.09
N ARG A 204 10.15 -5.33 11.41
CA ARG A 204 8.82 -5.12 12.00
C ARG A 204 7.93 -6.36 11.93
N ALA A 205 8.25 -7.30 11.04
CA ALA A 205 7.48 -8.52 10.89
C ALA A 205 7.76 -9.52 12.03
N ASP A 206 6.73 -10.27 12.42
CA ASP A 206 6.86 -11.39 13.38
C ASP A 206 7.65 -12.55 12.77
N ARG A 207 7.54 -12.75 11.45
CA ARG A 207 8.31 -13.75 10.72
C ARG A 207 8.61 -13.30 9.28
N VAL A 208 9.64 -13.90 8.71
CA VAL A 208 10.05 -13.69 7.32
C VAL A 208 9.96 -15.03 6.59
N THR A 209 9.36 -15.05 5.39
CA THR A 209 9.25 -16.27 4.59
C THR A 209 10.59 -16.68 3.98
N GLY A 210 10.74 -17.97 3.62
CA GLY A 210 11.90 -18.48 2.90
C GLY A 210 11.88 -18.14 1.42
N ALA A 211 10.68 -17.94 0.86
CA ALA A 211 10.46 -17.61 -0.55
C ALA A 211 10.16 -16.11 -0.74
N SER A 212 10.39 -15.60 -1.95
CA SER A 212 10.20 -14.21 -2.34
C SER A 212 8.91 -14.03 -3.14
N TYR A 213 8.39 -12.80 -3.18
CA TYR A 213 7.26 -12.43 -4.04
C TYR A 213 6.01 -13.29 -3.78
N ALA A 214 5.24 -13.62 -4.80
CA ALA A 214 4.06 -14.45 -4.68
C ALA A 214 4.33 -15.84 -4.08
N ASP A 215 5.51 -16.42 -4.28
CA ASP A 215 5.89 -17.67 -3.59
C ASP A 215 6.01 -17.46 -2.07
N GLY A 216 6.53 -16.29 -1.65
CA GLY A 216 6.57 -15.89 -0.25
C GLY A 216 5.18 -15.65 0.34
N PHE A 217 4.29 -14.98 -0.40
CA PHE A 217 2.89 -14.83 -0.01
C PHE A 217 2.21 -16.19 0.19
N LEU A 218 2.35 -17.11 -0.77
CA LEU A 218 1.77 -18.45 -0.68
C LEU A 218 2.31 -19.24 0.53
N GLU A 219 3.61 -19.10 0.86
CA GLU A 219 4.22 -19.65 2.07
C GLU A 219 3.66 -18.98 3.34
N ALA A 220 3.46 -17.65 3.31
CA ALA A 220 2.96 -16.90 4.46
C ALA A 220 1.59 -17.39 4.93
N ILE A 221 0.70 -17.74 4.00
CA ILE A 221 -0.68 -18.14 4.26
C ILE A 221 -0.87 -19.65 4.41
N GLU A 222 0.15 -20.48 4.14
CA GLU A 222 0.06 -21.96 4.22
C GLU A 222 -0.50 -22.46 5.57
N PRO A 223 -0.18 -21.87 6.74
CA PRO A 223 -0.72 -22.32 8.03
C PRO A 223 -2.24 -22.19 8.18
N TYR A 224 -2.90 -21.40 7.33
CA TYR A 224 -4.32 -21.05 7.40
C TYR A 224 -5.18 -21.70 6.30
N ARG A 225 -4.57 -22.52 5.44
CA ARG A 225 -5.21 -23.19 4.29
C ARG A 225 -5.62 -24.61 4.59
#